data_f9219309c3ad9f4f813d4571b2bace03
#
_entry.id   f9219309c3ad9f4f813d4571b2bace03
#
_cell.length_a   1.000
_cell.length_b   1.000
_cell.length_c   1.000
_cell.angle_alpha   90.00
_cell.angle_beta   90.00
_cell.angle_gamma   90.00
#
_symmetry.space_group_name_H-M   'P 1'
#
loop_
_entity.id
_entity.type
_entity.pdbx_description
1 polymer ?
#
loop_
_entity_poly.entity_id
_entity_poly.type
_entity_poly.pdbx_seq_one_letter_code
_entity_poly.pdbx_strand_id
1 'polypeptide(L)'
;DCLKNEITSTNHETTSGINDFIQGFLSYDKKASIIVETAEKDPKNCLANSYASMLWMFLESPEAPEKAKPFLEKAQESKAFATQRESKIVDIVHDWAVDDIPNLLRKCENLLDIYPRDLVILKLAQTHYFNIGDSAGMLRVALKGLPEGEKNPYLHGMIAFGYEQCHLIREAEKSAKKAMSIKWNEPWSHHALAHVMLTEGRIEEGITFLVSVSESWKGLNSFMYTHNWWHLALFYLSKGRNKDALKVYDNHVWGIEKNYSQDQIGATSLLARIEFSGVDVAGRWEDLAKYISKRSKDTTNPFNTMQYLFALGKADHDSFHELLLEIRNKAKNKNTFNFSTWTEVVLPACEGIMSHIFGRHSECVTLLGRALPRIFEAGGSHAQRDFFNQIHLDSLIKSGNYSAAQQILESR
;
A
#
# COMPACT_ATOMS: atom_id res chain seq x y z
N ASP A 1 -7.67 -14.17 -22.20
CA ASP A 1 -6.48 -13.97 -21.36
C ASP A 1 -6.15 -15.21 -20.50
N CYS A 2 -5.05 -15.18 -19.79
CA CYS A 2 -4.60 -16.30 -18.95
C CYS A 2 -5.54 -16.62 -17.76
N LEU A 3 -6.46 -15.73 -17.41
CA LEU A 3 -7.52 -15.96 -16.43
C LEU A 3 -8.80 -16.52 -17.06
N LYS A 4 -8.77 -16.84 -18.36
CA LYS A 4 -9.89 -17.34 -19.16
C LYS A 4 -11.04 -16.33 -19.32
N ASN A 5 -10.75 -15.05 -19.24
CA ASN A 5 -11.68 -14.02 -19.66
C ASN A 5 -11.53 -13.76 -21.15
N GLU A 6 -12.65 -13.51 -21.82
CA GLU A 6 -12.66 -13.07 -23.22
C GLU A 6 -11.96 -11.73 -23.38
N ILE A 7 -11.18 -11.58 -24.46
CA ILE A 7 -10.50 -10.33 -24.84
C ILE A 7 -10.69 -10.05 -26.32
N THR A 8 -10.72 -8.79 -26.69
CA THR A 8 -10.95 -8.35 -28.08
C THR A 8 -9.72 -8.53 -28.98
N SER A 9 -8.55 -8.83 -28.43
CA SER A 9 -7.32 -8.93 -29.23
C SER A 9 -7.32 -10.16 -30.12
N THR A 10 -7.02 -9.97 -31.40
CA THR A 10 -6.68 -11.02 -32.37
C THR A 10 -5.16 -11.10 -32.64
N ASN A 11 -4.38 -10.15 -32.14
CA ASN A 11 -2.93 -10.10 -32.26
C ASN A 11 -2.28 -10.94 -31.15
N HIS A 12 -1.47 -11.93 -31.54
CA HIS A 12 -0.79 -12.82 -30.61
C HIS A 12 0.19 -12.07 -29.70
N GLU A 13 0.93 -11.08 -30.22
CA GLU A 13 1.89 -10.28 -29.43
C GLU A 13 1.18 -9.47 -28.33
N THR A 14 0.09 -8.80 -28.69
CA THR A 14 -0.74 -8.04 -27.74
C THR A 14 -1.35 -8.96 -26.69
N THR A 15 -1.86 -10.12 -27.09
CA THR A 15 -2.41 -11.12 -26.14
C THR A 15 -1.34 -11.62 -25.17
N SER A 16 -0.12 -11.87 -25.66
CA SER A 16 1.02 -12.27 -24.81
C SER A 16 1.38 -11.17 -23.81
N GLY A 17 1.48 -9.92 -24.25
CA GLY A 17 1.78 -8.78 -23.40
C GLY A 17 0.72 -8.56 -22.30
N ILE A 18 -0.56 -8.71 -22.63
CA ILE A 18 -1.66 -8.67 -21.66
C ILE A 18 -1.52 -9.80 -20.63
N ASN A 19 -1.21 -11.03 -21.06
CA ASN A 19 -1.03 -12.16 -20.15
C ASN A 19 0.19 -12.00 -19.25
N ASP A 20 1.30 -11.50 -19.77
CA ASP A 20 2.51 -11.19 -19.00
C ASP A 20 2.26 -10.10 -17.97
N PHE A 21 1.49 -9.07 -18.33
CA PHE A 21 1.05 -8.06 -17.38
C PHE A 21 0.20 -8.69 -16.27
N ILE A 22 -0.86 -9.45 -16.60
CA ILE A 22 -1.76 -10.07 -15.61
C ILE A 22 -0.95 -10.92 -14.63
N GLN A 23 -0.08 -11.80 -15.14
CA GLN A 23 0.75 -12.65 -14.31
C GLN A 23 1.72 -11.82 -13.45
N GLY A 24 2.40 -10.84 -14.03
CA GLY A 24 3.34 -9.96 -13.34
C GLY A 24 2.66 -9.10 -12.28
N PHE A 25 1.51 -8.54 -12.60
CA PHE A 25 0.73 -7.71 -11.67
C PHE A 25 0.23 -8.52 -10.47
N LEU A 26 -0.27 -9.73 -10.68
CA LEU A 26 -0.74 -10.60 -9.61
C LEU A 26 0.40 -11.14 -8.75
N SER A 27 1.55 -11.44 -9.35
CA SER A 27 2.73 -11.96 -8.64
C SER A 27 3.70 -10.90 -8.13
N TYR A 28 3.41 -9.61 -8.36
CA TYR A 28 4.33 -8.50 -8.05
C TYR A 28 5.68 -8.58 -8.79
N ASP A 29 5.72 -9.21 -9.95
CA ASP A 29 6.91 -9.32 -10.80
C ASP A 29 7.12 -8.01 -11.57
N LYS A 30 8.40 -7.63 -11.78
CA LYS A 30 8.77 -6.44 -12.58
C LYS A 30 8.24 -6.49 -14.01
N LYS A 31 8.01 -7.68 -14.55
CA LYS A 31 7.47 -7.85 -15.92
C LYS A 31 6.10 -7.21 -16.15
N ALA A 32 5.34 -6.87 -15.09
CA ALA A 32 4.09 -6.14 -15.25
C ALA A 32 4.24 -4.83 -16.05
N SER A 33 5.42 -4.23 -16.08
CA SER A 33 5.70 -3.00 -16.87
C SER A 33 5.59 -3.20 -18.38
N ILE A 34 5.61 -4.45 -18.89
CA ILE A 34 5.48 -4.74 -20.32
C ILE A 34 4.19 -4.19 -20.93
N ILE A 35 3.16 -3.97 -20.12
CA ILE A 35 1.86 -3.51 -20.62
C ILE A 35 1.94 -2.11 -21.25
N VAL A 36 2.86 -1.26 -20.82
CA VAL A 36 3.06 0.08 -21.40
C VAL A 36 3.54 -0.06 -22.86
N GLU A 37 4.58 -0.86 -23.07
CA GLU A 37 5.08 -1.16 -24.42
C GLU A 37 4.03 -1.87 -25.28
N THR A 38 3.28 -2.80 -24.70
CA THR A 38 2.19 -3.51 -25.39
C THR A 38 1.11 -2.54 -25.88
N ALA A 39 0.71 -1.58 -25.03
CA ALA A 39 -0.27 -0.56 -25.40
C ALA A 39 0.26 0.45 -26.44
N GLU A 40 1.55 0.76 -26.41
CA GLU A 40 2.20 1.62 -27.41
C GLU A 40 2.25 0.94 -28.79
N LYS A 41 2.53 -0.37 -28.84
CA LYS A 41 2.56 -1.16 -30.07
C LYS A 41 1.18 -1.43 -30.67
N ASP A 42 0.14 -1.53 -29.82
CA ASP A 42 -1.24 -1.73 -30.24
C ASP A 42 -2.17 -0.66 -29.66
N PRO A 43 -2.08 0.58 -30.18
CA PRO A 43 -2.80 1.72 -29.60
C PRO A 43 -4.33 1.64 -29.73
N LYS A 44 -4.85 0.68 -30.51
CA LYS A 44 -6.28 0.44 -30.67
C LYS A 44 -6.81 -0.65 -29.74
N ASN A 45 -5.94 -1.33 -29.00
CA ASN A 45 -6.37 -2.35 -28.06
C ASN A 45 -6.89 -1.72 -26.77
N CYS A 46 -8.18 -1.84 -26.54
CA CYS A 46 -8.87 -1.23 -25.39
C CYS A 46 -8.30 -1.72 -24.05
N LEU A 47 -8.11 -3.03 -23.90
CA LEU A 47 -7.68 -3.63 -22.63
C LEU A 47 -6.21 -3.30 -22.29
N ALA A 48 -5.31 -3.38 -23.28
CA ALA A 48 -3.89 -3.06 -23.08
C ALA A 48 -3.73 -1.59 -22.64
N ASN A 49 -4.44 -0.66 -23.29
CA ASN A 49 -4.42 0.75 -22.90
C ASN A 49 -5.06 1.00 -21.52
N SER A 50 -6.14 0.28 -21.18
CA SER A 50 -6.75 0.36 -19.85
C SER A 50 -5.78 -0.10 -18.76
N TYR A 51 -5.08 -1.21 -18.96
CA TYR A 51 -4.11 -1.72 -18.01
C TYR A 51 -2.83 -0.86 -17.93
N ALA A 52 -2.37 -0.29 -19.03
CA ALA A 52 -1.27 0.67 -19.01
C ALA A 52 -1.62 1.93 -18.23
N SER A 53 -2.82 2.49 -18.46
CA SER A 53 -3.35 3.60 -17.69
C SER A 53 -3.44 3.26 -16.19
N MET A 54 -4.00 2.10 -15.86
CA MET A 54 -4.10 1.59 -14.48
C MET A 54 -2.72 1.47 -13.82
N LEU A 55 -1.72 0.95 -14.53
CA LEU A 55 -0.37 0.81 -14.00
C LEU A 55 0.26 2.16 -13.64
N TRP A 56 0.07 3.20 -14.47
CA TRP A 56 0.52 4.55 -14.16
C TRP A 56 -0.16 5.13 -12.92
N MET A 57 -1.45 4.83 -12.71
CA MET A 57 -2.17 5.27 -11.51
C MET A 57 -1.60 4.68 -10.22
N PHE A 58 -0.98 3.49 -10.25
CA PHE A 58 -0.28 2.89 -9.11
C PHE A 58 1.01 3.61 -8.68
N LEU A 59 1.41 4.68 -9.34
CA LEU A 59 2.44 5.59 -8.80
C LEU A 59 1.98 6.28 -7.52
N GLU A 60 0.66 6.39 -7.32
CA GLU A 60 0.06 7.07 -6.15
C GLU A 60 0.69 8.44 -5.88
N SER A 61 0.75 9.24 -6.93
CA SER A 61 1.37 10.57 -6.93
C SER A 61 0.54 11.56 -7.75
N PRO A 62 0.69 12.88 -7.54
CA PRO A 62 -0.03 13.91 -8.30
C PRO A 62 0.16 13.84 -9.81
N GLU A 63 1.27 13.29 -10.28
CA GLU A 63 1.60 13.12 -11.71
C GLU A 63 0.98 11.86 -12.34
N ALA A 64 0.44 10.95 -11.52
CA ALA A 64 -0.10 9.68 -12.02
C ALA A 64 -1.25 9.85 -13.03
N PRO A 65 -2.26 10.70 -12.80
CA PRO A 65 -3.32 10.93 -13.77
C PRO A 65 -2.83 11.47 -15.12
N GLU A 66 -1.82 12.34 -15.12
CA GLU A 66 -1.24 12.90 -16.34
C GLU A 66 -0.52 11.84 -17.17
N LYS A 67 0.23 10.94 -16.51
CA LYS A 67 0.91 9.82 -17.17
C LYS A 67 -0.07 8.75 -17.67
N ALA A 68 -1.16 8.54 -16.95
CA ALA A 68 -2.22 7.60 -17.31
C ALA A 68 -3.08 8.08 -18.49
N LYS A 69 -3.28 9.41 -18.60
CA LYS A 69 -4.21 10.05 -19.54
C LYS A 69 -4.05 9.62 -21.00
N PRO A 70 -2.86 9.59 -21.61
CA PRO A 70 -2.73 9.22 -23.03
C PRO A 70 -3.22 7.80 -23.34
N PHE A 71 -3.04 6.88 -22.39
CA PHE A 71 -3.54 5.50 -22.51
C PHE A 71 -5.05 5.43 -22.28
N LEU A 72 -5.56 6.16 -21.29
CA LEU A 72 -6.98 6.20 -21.00
C LEU A 72 -7.80 6.76 -22.17
N GLU A 73 -7.33 7.81 -22.83
CA GLU A 73 -7.96 8.39 -24.02
C GLU A 73 -8.05 7.36 -25.15
N LYS A 74 -6.97 6.64 -25.46
CA LYS A 74 -6.97 5.56 -26.45
C LYS A 74 -7.91 4.41 -26.09
N ALA A 75 -7.97 4.04 -24.80
CA ALA A 75 -8.90 3.05 -24.31
C ALA A 75 -10.37 3.48 -24.53
N GLN A 76 -10.68 4.75 -24.26
CA GLN A 76 -12.01 5.32 -24.47
C GLN A 76 -12.41 5.37 -25.97
N GLU A 77 -11.48 5.75 -26.85
CA GLU A 77 -11.71 5.74 -28.32
C GLU A 77 -12.02 4.33 -28.84
N SER A 78 -11.37 3.31 -28.27
CA SER A 78 -11.51 1.91 -28.69
C SER A 78 -12.68 1.18 -28.01
N LYS A 79 -13.32 1.80 -27.03
CA LYS A 79 -14.32 1.20 -26.14
C LYS A 79 -15.52 0.59 -26.86
N ALA A 80 -15.95 1.21 -27.96
CA ALA A 80 -17.11 0.75 -28.76
C ALA A 80 -16.87 -0.63 -29.43
N PHE A 81 -15.62 -1.03 -29.59
CA PHE A 81 -15.22 -2.29 -30.23
C PHE A 81 -14.76 -3.35 -29.22
N ALA A 82 -14.77 -3.01 -27.94
CA ALA A 82 -14.31 -3.85 -26.84
C ALA A 82 -15.42 -4.78 -26.33
N THR A 83 -15.05 -5.86 -25.66
CA THR A 83 -16.03 -6.67 -24.91
C THR A 83 -16.70 -5.82 -23.83
N GLN A 84 -17.88 -6.29 -23.35
CA GLN A 84 -18.58 -5.60 -22.26
C GLN A 84 -17.70 -5.49 -20.99
N ARG A 85 -16.89 -6.51 -20.69
CA ARG A 85 -15.94 -6.50 -19.57
C ARG A 85 -14.88 -5.41 -19.74
N GLU A 86 -14.21 -5.39 -20.89
CA GLU A 86 -13.16 -4.40 -21.21
C GLU A 86 -13.72 -2.97 -21.16
N SER A 87 -14.90 -2.76 -21.72
CA SER A 87 -15.59 -1.47 -21.67
C SER A 87 -15.85 -0.99 -20.23
N LYS A 88 -16.24 -1.90 -19.31
CA LYS A 88 -16.39 -1.59 -17.89
C LYS A 88 -15.05 -1.28 -17.19
N ILE A 89 -13.96 -1.92 -17.59
CA ILE A 89 -12.62 -1.65 -17.07
C ILE A 89 -12.19 -0.22 -17.41
N VAL A 90 -12.46 0.26 -18.64
CA VAL A 90 -12.20 1.67 -19.01
C VAL A 90 -12.90 2.61 -18.04
N ASP A 91 -14.19 2.37 -17.73
CA ASP A 91 -14.95 3.22 -16.83
C ASP A 91 -14.43 3.20 -15.38
N ILE A 92 -13.91 2.06 -14.93
CA ILE A 92 -13.27 1.91 -13.62
C ILE A 92 -11.98 2.73 -13.55
N VAL A 93 -11.13 2.62 -14.57
CA VAL A 93 -9.86 3.36 -14.62
C VAL A 93 -10.10 4.86 -14.78
N HIS A 94 -11.13 5.26 -15.52
CA HIS A 94 -11.55 6.65 -15.62
C HIS A 94 -11.94 7.22 -14.25
N ASP A 95 -12.79 6.52 -13.50
CA ASP A 95 -13.20 6.99 -12.17
C ASP A 95 -12.00 7.14 -11.22
N TRP A 96 -10.99 6.25 -11.33
CA TRP A 96 -9.75 6.44 -10.59
C TRP A 96 -9.01 7.71 -10.99
N ALA A 97 -8.86 7.94 -12.30
CA ALA A 97 -8.12 9.10 -12.81
C ALA A 97 -8.75 10.45 -12.41
N VAL A 98 -10.07 10.49 -12.13
CA VAL A 98 -10.79 11.67 -11.66
C VAL A 98 -11.07 11.68 -10.15
N ASP A 99 -10.45 10.78 -9.38
CA ASP A 99 -10.59 10.64 -7.92
C ASP A 99 -12.03 10.30 -7.44
N ASP A 100 -12.83 9.66 -8.31
CA ASP A 100 -14.17 9.17 -7.94
C ASP A 100 -14.12 7.73 -7.40
N ILE A 101 -13.47 7.58 -6.25
CA ILE A 101 -13.23 6.26 -5.63
C ILE A 101 -14.53 5.53 -5.25
N PRO A 102 -15.60 6.19 -4.74
CA PRO A 102 -16.86 5.49 -4.47
C PRO A 102 -17.47 4.84 -5.72
N ASN A 103 -17.47 5.52 -6.86
CA ASN A 103 -17.98 4.96 -8.13
C ASN A 103 -17.06 3.87 -8.67
N LEU A 104 -15.73 4.05 -8.59
CA LEU A 104 -14.76 3.01 -8.92
C LEU A 104 -15.07 1.71 -8.18
N LEU A 105 -15.19 1.75 -6.86
CA LEU A 105 -15.45 0.58 -6.02
C LEU A 105 -16.79 -0.08 -6.38
N ARG A 106 -17.85 0.70 -6.55
CA ARG A 106 -19.15 0.21 -6.98
C ARG A 106 -19.08 -0.50 -8.34
N LYS A 107 -18.35 0.07 -9.31
CA LYS A 107 -18.17 -0.54 -10.64
C LYS A 107 -17.33 -1.81 -10.58
N CYS A 108 -16.27 -1.85 -9.74
CA CYS A 108 -15.49 -3.06 -9.50
C CYS A 108 -16.37 -4.19 -8.94
N GLU A 109 -17.18 -3.91 -7.92
CA GLU A 109 -18.10 -4.91 -7.33
C GLU A 109 -19.06 -5.46 -8.39
N ASN A 110 -19.70 -4.57 -9.19
CA ASN A 110 -20.62 -4.95 -10.25
C ASN A 110 -19.94 -5.75 -11.37
N LEU A 111 -18.68 -5.45 -11.68
CA LEU A 111 -17.92 -6.21 -12.66
C LEU A 111 -17.63 -7.62 -12.15
N LEU A 112 -17.19 -7.73 -10.89
CA LEU A 112 -16.82 -9.00 -10.27
C LEU A 112 -18.02 -9.92 -10.02
N ASP A 113 -19.24 -9.39 -9.88
CA ASP A 113 -20.46 -10.19 -9.83
C ASP A 113 -20.72 -10.96 -11.15
N ILE A 114 -20.24 -10.41 -12.27
CA ILE A 114 -20.41 -11.02 -13.60
C ILE A 114 -19.15 -11.79 -14.03
N TYR A 115 -17.97 -11.25 -13.69
CA TYR A 115 -16.66 -11.75 -14.09
C TYR A 115 -15.77 -12.07 -12.87
N PRO A 116 -16.12 -13.06 -12.02
CA PRO A 116 -15.41 -13.33 -10.77
C PRO A 116 -13.95 -13.82 -10.97
N ARG A 117 -13.58 -14.20 -12.20
CA ARG A 117 -12.19 -14.56 -12.58
C ARG A 117 -11.29 -13.34 -12.80
N ASP A 118 -11.84 -12.11 -12.84
CA ASP A 118 -11.03 -10.92 -13.10
C ASP A 118 -10.24 -10.51 -11.85
N LEU A 119 -9.16 -11.25 -11.58
CA LEU A 119 -8.31 -11.01 -10.41
C LEU A 119 -7.54 -9.69 -10.49
N VAL A 120 -7.41 -9.08 -11.68
CA VAL A 120 -6.79 -7.76 -11.84
C VAL A 120 -7.70 -6.70 -11.21
N ILE A 121 -8.97 -6.71 -11.57
CA ILE A 121 -9.96 -5.78 -11.00
C ILE A 121 -10.25 -6.11 -9.53
N LEU A 122 -10.23 -7.38 -9.15
CA LEU A 122 -10.35 -7.77 -7.74
C LEU A 122 -9.20 -7.17 -6.90
N LYS A 123 -7.96 -7.28 -7.37
CA LYS A 123 -6.79 -6.70 -6.70
C LYS A 123 -6.88 -5.17 -6.65
N LEU A 124 -7.31 -4.52 -7.73
CA LEU A 124 -7.55 -3.08 -7.76
C LEU A 124 -8.57 -2.66 -6.70
N ALA A 125 -9.72 -3.32 -6.65
CA ALA A 125 -10.78 -3.02 -5.67
C ALA A 125 -10.27 -3.23 -4.24
N GLN A 126 -9.56 -4.32 -3.97
CA GLN A 126 -8.98 -4.60 -2.66
C GLN A 126 -7.98 -3.52 -2.23
N THR A 127 -7.15 -3.01 -3.16
CA THR A 127 -6.22 -1.90 -2.89
C THR A 127 -6.98 -0.62 -2.51
N HIS A 128 -8.06 -0.29 -3.22
CA HIS A 128 -8.84 0.91 -2.88
C HIS A 128 -9.62 0.78 -1.57
N TYR A 129 -10.18 -0.41 -1.26
CA TYR A 129 -10.76 -0.66 0.06
C TYR A 129 -9.71 -0.55 1.18
N PHE A 130 -8.48 -1.02 0.94
CA PHE A 130 -7.36 -0.85 1.85
C PHE A 130 -7.02 0.63 2.07
N ASN A 131 -6.96 1.44 1.00
CA ASN A 131 -6.61 2.85 1.06
C ASN A 131 -7.66 3.72 1.78
N ILE A 132 -8.92 3.26 1.86
CA ILE A 132 -9.97 3.94 2.62
C ILE A 132 -10.28 3.27 3.97
N GLY A 133 -9.52 2.23 4.34
CA GLY A 133 -9.63 1.53 5.63
C GLY A 133 -10.84 0.61 5.77
N ASP A 134 -11.50 0.22 4.67
CA ASP A 134 -12.62 -0.73 4.67
C ASP A 134 -12.12 -2.18 4.58
N SER A 135 -11.69 -2.74 5.72
CA SER A 135 -11.22 -4.13 5.80
C SER A 135 -12.32 -5.15 5.43
N ALA A 136 -13.58 -4.86 5.78
CA ALA A 136 -14.71 -5.73 5.41
C ALA A 136 -14.94 -5.73 3.89
N GLY A 137 -14.82 -4.58 3.24
CA GLY A 137 -14.85 -4.45 1.78
C GLY A 137 -13.72 -5.23 1.11
N MET A 138 -12.49 -5.15 1.67
CA MET A 138 -11.35 -5.93 1.19
C MET A 138 -11.63 -7.44 1.19
N LEU A 139 -12.15 -7.96 2.29
CA LEU A 139 -12.47 -9.38 2.41
C LEU A 139 -13.63 -9.77 1.49
N ARG A 140 -14.70 -8.98 1.50
CA ARG A 140 -15.88 -9.24 0.68
C ARG A 140 -15.54 -9.34 -0.80
N VAL A 141 -14.75 -8.39 -1.34
CA VAL A 141 -14.38 -8.39 -2.75
C VAL A 141 -13.47 -9.57 -3.10
N ALA A 142 -12.54 -9.95 -2.21
CA ALA A 142 -11.67 -11.09 -2.43
C ALA A 142 -12.46 -12.42 -2.49
N LEU A 143 -13.46 -12.58 -1.64
CA LEU A 143 -14.30 -13.79 -1.61
C LEU A 143 -15.16 -13.95 -2.87
N LYS A 144 -15.47 -12.88 -3.62
CA LYS A 144 -16.18 -12.98 -4.92
C LYS A 144 -15.42 -13.84 -5.94
N GLY A 145 -14.09 -13.84 -5.91
CA GLY A 145 -13.28 -14.66 -6.80
C GLY A 145 -13.28 -16.16 -6.50
N LEU A 146 -13.69 -16.56 -5.31
CA LEU A 146 -13.50 -17.94 -4.82
C LEU A 146 -14.23 -19.02 -5.65
N PRO A 147 -15.48 -18.83 -6.13
CA PRO A 147 -16.18 -19.86 -6.91
C PRO A 147 -15.44 -20.29 -8.18
N GLU A 148 -14.69 -19.38 -8.80
CA GLU A 148 -14.00 -19.62 -10.07
C GLU A 148 -12.46 -19.68 -9.92
N GLY A 149 -11.93 -19.27 -8.78
CA GLY A 149 -10.49 -19.12 -8.51
C GLY A 149 -9.92 -20.05 -7.44
N GLU A 150 -10.64 -21.08 -7.00
CA GLU A 150 -10.23 -21.96 -5.88
C GLU A 150 -8.80 -22.54 -6.02
N LYS A 151 -8.33 -22.73 -7.25
CA LYS A 151 -6.98 -23.24 -7.55
C LYS A 151 -5.96 -22.13 -7.85
N ASN A 152 -6.34 -20.86 -7.69
CA ASN A 152 -5.45 -19.75 -7.98
C ASN A 152 -4.71 -19.30 -6.72
N PRO A 153 -3.37 -19.36 -6.66
CA PRO A 153 -2.60 -18.99 -5.48
C PRO A 153 -2.73 -17.51 -5.13
N TYR A 154 -2.78 -16.63 -6.13
CA TYR A 154 -2.89 -15.18 -5.91
C TYR A 154 -4.19 -14.80 -5.26
N LEU A 155 -5.30 -15.47 -5.63
CA LEU A 155 -6.59 -15.26 -4.99
C LEU A 155 -6.53 -15.62 -3.49
N HIS A 156 -5.95 -16.77 -3.16
CA HIS A 156 -5.82 -17.19 -1.77
C HIS A 156 -4.93 -16.24 -0.95
N GLY A 157 -3.88 -15.65 -1.55
CA GLY A 157 -3.08 -14.61 -0.93
C GLY A 157 -3.90 -13.34 -0.63
N MET A 158 -4.71 -12.89 -1.59
CA MET A 158 -5.62 -11.74 -1.41
C MET A 158 -6.69 -12.00 -0.35
N ILE A 159 -7.27 -13.20 -0.32
CA ILE A 159 -8.22 -13.63 0.72
C ILE A 159 -7.54 -13.68 2.09
N ALA A 160 -6.32 -14.19 2.17
CA ALA A 160 -5.55 -14.25 3.42
C ALA A 160 -5.35 -12.85 4.03
N PHE A 161 -4.96 -11.89 3.20
CA PHE A 161 -4.77 -10.52 3.66
C PHE A 161 -6.11 -9.85 4.05
N GLY A 162 -7.19 -10.13 3.31
CA GLY A 162 -8.54 -9.68 3.68
C GLY A 162 -8.98 -10.21 5.06
N TYR A 163 -8.77 -11.49 5.32
CA TYR A 163 -9.04 -12.09 6.63
C TYR A 163 -8.19 -11.47 7.74
N GLU A 164 -6.88 -11.29 7.48
CA GLU A 164 -5.96 -10.69 8.46
C GLU A 164 -6.39 -9.27 8.84
N GLN A 165 -6.73 -8.43 7.87
CA GLN A 165 -7.20 -7.08 8.13
C GLN A 165 -8.55 -7.02 8.86
N CYS A 166 -9.33 -8.11 8.83
CA CYS A 166 -10.54 -8.30 9.64
C CYS A 166 -10.27 -8.99 11.00
N HIS A 167 -9.00 -9.20 11.39
CA HIS A 167 -8.59 -9.95 12.58
C HIS A 167 -9.08 -11.41 12.65
N LEU A 168 -9.42 -12.00 11.50
CA LEU A 168 -9.74 -13.42 11.36
C LEU A 168 -8.45 -14.22 11.12
N ILE A 169 -7.59 -14.25 12.14
CA ILE A 169 -6.19 -14.66 12.04
C ILE A 169 -6.03 -16.13 11.61
N ARG A 170 -6.87 -17.03 12.14
CA ARG A 170 -6.82 -18.46 11.77
C ARG A 170 -7.20 -18.70 10.32
N GLU A 171 -8.22 -18.00 9.84
CA GLU A 171 -8.65 -18.03 8.43
C GLU A 171 -7.61 -17.45 7.51
N ALA A 172 -6.96 -16.36 7.94
CA ALA A 172 -5.84 -15.74 7.23
C ALA A 172 -4.68 -16.73 7.05
N GLU A 173 -4.23 -17.36 8.13
CA GLU A 173 -3.16 -18.35 8.09
C GLU A 173 -3.50 -19.54 7.19
N LYS A 174 -4.73 -20.08 7.32
CA LYS A 174 -5.21 -21.18 6.49
C LYS A 174 -5.19 -20.82 5.00
N SER A 175 -5.68 -19.64 4.65
CA SER A 175 -5.72 -19.17 3.26
C SER A 175 -4.32 -18.92 2.69
N ALA A 176 -3.42 -18.31 3.46
CA ALA A 176 -2.03 -18.08 3.05
C ALA A 176 -1.28 -19.41 2.83
N LYS A 177 -1.43 -20.36 3.75
CA LYS A 177 -0.86 -21.71 3.58
C LYS A 177 -1.44 -22.45 2.38
N LYS A 178 -2.73 -22.25 2.07
CA LYS A 178 -3.35 -22.79 0.85
C LYS A 178 -2.70 -22.20 -0.41
N ALA A 179 -2.50 -20.88 -0.47
CA ALA A 179 -1.80 -20.24 -1.58
C ALA A 179 -0.39 -20.82 -1.77
N MET A 180 0.39 -20.93 -0.68
CA MET A 180 1.74 -21.50 -0.73
C MET A 180 1.76 -22.98 -1.10
N SER A 181 0.73 -23.77 -0.78
CA SER A 181 0.63 -25.17 -1.21
C SER A 181 0.46 -25.31 -2.73
N ILE A 182 -0.08 -24.28 -3.39
CA ILE A 182 -0.24 -24.23 -4.85
C ILE A 182 1.02 -23.62 -5.49
N LYS A 183 1.53 -22.54 -4.90
CA LYS A 183 2.73 -21.80 -5.35
C LYS A 183 3.52 -21.34 -4.13
N TRP A 184 4.55 -22.09 -3.75
CA TRP A 184 5.31 -21.87 -2.52
C TRP A 184 5.94 -20.47 -2.41
N ASN A 185 6.31 -19.88 -3.55
CA ASN A 185 6.93 -18.56 -3.65
C ASN A 185 5.93 -17.45 -3.99
N GLU A 186 4.68 -17.58 -3.56
CA GLU A 186 3.68 -16.53 -3.71
C GLU A 186 3.93 -15.42 -2.67
N PRO A 187 4.41 -14.22 -3.08
CA PRO A 187 4.98 -13.24 -2.16
C PRO A 187 3.94 -12.57 -1.27
N TRP A 188 2.69 -12.46 -1.72
CA TRP A 188 1.62 -11.85 -0.94
C TRP A 188 1.16 -12.76 0.21
N SER A 189 1.26 -14.08 0.02
CA SER A 189 1.03 -15.04 1.12
C SER A 189 2.15 -15.02 2.14
N HIS A 190 3.41 -14.81 1.73
CA HIS A 190 4.51 -14.61 2.67
C HIS A 190 4.25 -13.37 3.54
N HIS A 191 3.80 -12.29 2.91
CA HIS A 191 3.41 -11.05 3.57
C HIS A 191 2.24 -11.26 4.55
N ALA A 192 1.16 -11.94 4.12
CA ALA A 192 0.02 -12.23 4.99
C ALA A 192 0.40 -13.09 6.20
N LEU A 193 1.27 -14.11 6.02
CA LEU A 193 1.80 -14.92 7.13
C LEU A 193 2.69 -14.10 8.08
N ALA A 194 3.47 -13.16 7.56
CA ALA A 194 4.24 -12.24 8.41
C ALA A 194 3.30 -11.44 9.33
N HIS A 195 2.21 -10.92 8.82
CA HIS A 195 1.20 -10.24 9.61
C HIS A 195 0.58 -11.15 10.69
N VAL A 196 0.18 -12.37 10.30
CA VAL A 196 -0.37 -13.37 11.23
C VAL A 196 0.60 -13.65 12.38
N MET A 197 1.85 -14.00 12.07
CA MET A 197 2.85 -14.36 13.08
C MET A 197 3.22 -13.18 13.97
N LEU A 198 3.26 -11.96 13.42
CA LEU A 198 3.53 -10.76 14.19
C LEU A 198 2.39 -10.48 15.18
N THR A 199 1.14 -10.59 14.73
CA THR A 199 -0.06 -10.38 15.55
C THR A 199 -0.18 -11.43 16.68
N GLU A 200 0.21 -12.67 16.43
CA GLU A 200 0.19 -13.74 17.42
C GLU A 200 1.45 -13.79 18.32
N GLY A 201 2.42 -12.87 18.12
CA GLY A 201 3.67 -12.87 18.87
C GLY A 201 4.60 -14.05 18.56
N ARG A 202 4.42 -14.73 17.45
CA ARG A 202 5.25 -15.87 16.97
C ARG A 202 6.55 -15.38 16.33
N ILE A 203 7.33 -14.62 17.09
CA ILE A 203 8.43 -13.81 16.55
C ILE A 203 9.56 -14.68 15.98
N GLU A 204 10.05 -15.72 16.69
CA GLU A 204 11.13 -16.58 16.20
C GLU A 204 10.69 -17.39 14.97
N GLU A 205 9.45 -17.86 14.96
CA GLU A 205 8.89 -18.57 13.82
C GLU A 205 8.82 -17.64 12.60
N GLY A 206 8.38 -16.39 12.79
CA GLY A 206 8.32 -15.39 11.73
C GLY A 206 9.69 -15.07 11.16
N ILE A 207 10.73 -14.90 11.99
CA ILE A 207 12.11 -14.69 11.52
C ILE A 207 12.56 -15.89 10.68
N THR A 208 12.42 -17.09 11.21
CA THR A 208 12.82 -18.32 10.53
C THR A 208 12.12 -18.48 9.19
N PHE A 209 10.80 -18.27 9.18
CA PHE A 209 9.99 -18.36 7.98
C PHE A 209 10.43 -17.33 6.93
N LEU A 210 10.46 -16.03 7.28
CA LEU A 210 10.79 -14.97 6.32
C LEU A 210 12.20 -15.10 5.75
N VAL A 211 13.17 -15.49 6.58
CA VAL A 211 14.54 -15.77 6.11
C VAL A 211 14.53 -16.93 5.12
N SER A 212 13.77 -18.01 5.38
CA SER A 212 13.73 -19.19 4.52
C SER A 212 13.17 -18.93 3.12
N VAL A 213 12.25 -17.95 2.99
CA VAL A 213 11.62 -17.61 1.70
C VAL A 213 12.22 -16.38 1.02
N SER A 214 13.10 -15.64 1.68
CA SER A 214 13.62 -14.33 1.22
C SER A 214 14.33 -14.38 -0.14
N GLU A 215 15.02 -15.48 -0.46
CA GLU A 215 15.66 -15.66 -1.78
C GLU A 215 14.65 -15.61 -2.93
N SER A 216 13.40 -16.03 -2.70
CA SER A 216 12.33 -15.99 -3.71
C SER A 216 11.85 -14.57 -4.03
N TRP A 217 12.22 -13.57 -3.23
CA TRP A 217 11.82 -12.18 -3.46
C TRP A 217 12.68 -11.47 -4.51
N LYS A 218 13.83 -12.04 -4.89
CA LYS A 218 14.64 -11.53 -6.00
C LYS A 218 13.84 -11.52 -7.29
N GLY A 219 13.76 -10.37 -7.95
CA GLY A 219 12.96 -10.21 -9.18
C GLY A 219 11.56 -9.66 -8.97
N LEU A 220 11.06 -9.56 -7.74
CA LEU A 220 9.83 -8.83 -7.45
C LEU A 220 9.99 -7.33 -7.74
N ASN A 221 8.87 -6.63 -7.98
CA ASN A 221 8.89 -5.18 -8.03
C ASN A 221 9.40 -4.59 -6.71
N SER A 222 9.81 -3.32 -6.72
CA SER A 222 10.46 -2.73 -5.54
C SER A 222 9.56 -2.74 -4.32
N PHE A 223 8.27 -2.42 -4.48
CA PHE A 223 7.29 -2.44 -3.39
C PHE A 223 7.29 -3.80 -2.66
N MET A 224 7.03 -4.88 -3.37
CA MET A 224 6.87 -6.19 -2.71
C MET A 224 8.19 -6.71 -2.14
N TYR A 225 9.31 -6.42 -2.83
CA TYR A 225 10.64 -6.73 -2.33
C TYR A 225 10.94 -5.99 -1.01
N THR A 226 10.87 -4.66 -1.02
CA THR A 226 11.22 -3.83 0.13
C THR A 226 10.27 -4.08 1.30
N HIS A 227 8.99 -4.30 1.02
CA HIS A 227 7.95 -4.48 2.03
C HIS A 227 8.06 -5.83 2.77
N ASN A 228 8.41 -6.92 2.08
CA ASN A 228 8.68 -8.19 2.75
C ASN A 228 9.93 -8.11 3.66
N TRP A 229 10.99 -7.44 3.21
CA TRP A 229 12.15 -7.17 4.04
C TRP A 229 11.82 -6.22 5.21
N TRP A 230 10.95 -5.25 5.00
CA TRP A 230 10.44 -4.38 6.07
C TRP A 230 9.75 -5.19 7.17
N HIS A 231 8.94 -6.19 6.82
CA HIS A 231 8.34 -7.10 7.81
C HIS A 231 9.40 -7.86 8.59
N LEU A 232 10.42 -8.41 7.93
CA LEU A 232 11.50 -9.09 8.65
C LEU A 232 12.20 -8.15 9.64
N ALA A 233 12.40 -6.88 9.27
CA ALA A 233 12.97 -5.89 10.17
C ALA A 233 12.09 -5.62 11.41
N LEU A 234 10.75 -5.65 11.27
CA LEU A 234 9.85 -5.55 12.43
C LEU A 234 10.04 -6.70 13.41
N PHE A 235 10.19 -7.92 12.91
CA PHE A 235 10.49 -9.08 13.77
C PHE A 235 11.85 -8.93 14.48
N TYR A 236 12.87 -8.41 13.80
CA TYR A 236 14.16 -8.12 14.44
C TYR A 236 14.03 -7.07 15.54
N LEU A 237 13.26 -6.00 15.31
CA LEU A 237 12.98 -4.98 16.34
C LEU A 237 12.25 -5.58 17.55
N SER A 238 11.26 -6.45 17.32
CA SER A 238 10.52 -7.13 18.39
C SER A 238 11.41 -8.04 19.26
N LYS A 239 12.58 -8.47 18.73
CA LYS A 239 13.58 -9.25 19.45
C LYS A 239 14.73 -8.41 20.04
N GLY A 240 14.67 -7.08 19.90
CA GLY A 240 15.78 -6.21 20.29
C GLY A 240 17.01 -6.32 19.39
N ARG A 241 16.88 -6.97 18.21
CA ARG A 241 17.96 -7.11 17.21
C ARG A 241 18.05 -5.87 16.34
N ASN A 242 18.15 -4.70 16.97
CA ASN A 242 18.05 -3.39 16.33
C ASN A 242 19.12 -3.16 15.26
N LYS A 243 20.35 -3.69 15.46
CA LYS A 243 21.42 -3.62 14.46
C LYS A 243 21.11 -4.43 13.19
N ASP A 244 20.42 -5.56 13.33
CA ASP A 244 20.00 -6.36 12.18
C ASP A 244 18.87 -5.67 11.42
N ALA A 245 17.92 -5.03 12.13
CA ALA A 245 16.91 -4.20 11.51
C ALA A 245 17.53 -3.04 10.71
N LEU A 246 18.56 -2.36 11.24
CA LEU A 246 19.28 -1.31 10.52
C LEU A 246 20.00 -1.83 9.28
N LYS A 247 20.62 -3.03 9.34
CA LYS A 247 21.21 -3.68 8.15
C LYS A 247 20.17 -3.98 7.09
N VAL A 248 18.98 -4.44 7.49
CA VAL A 248 17.87 -4.68 6.55
C VAL A 248 17.40 -3.37 5.92
N TYR A 249 17.32 -2.29 6.69
CA TYR A 249 17.02 -0.96 6.17
C TYR A 249 18.02 -0.55 5.07
N ASP A 250 19.31 -0.62 5.36
CA ASP A 250 20.37 -0.18 4.47
C ASP A 250 20.51 -1.04 3.20
N ASN A 251 20.25 -2.34 3.27
CA ASN A 251 20.53 -3.26 2.17
C ASN A 251 19.28 -3.64 1.35
N HIS A 252 18.07 -3.52 1.93
CA HIS A 252 16.88 -4.13 1.33
C HIS A 252 15.64 -3.23 1.33
N VAL A 253 15.52 -2.26 2.26
CA VAL A 253 14.31 -1.42 2.36
C VAL A 253 14.50 -0.08 1.67
N TRP A 254 15.65 0.58 1.86
CA TRP A 254 15.94 1.86 1.24
C TRP A 254 16.99 1.75 0.14
N GLY A 255 16.74 2.39 -1.00
CA GLY A 255 17.71 2.47 -2.09
C GLY A 255 17.37 1.63 -3.32
N ILE A 256 16.26 0.87 -3.32
CA ILE A 256 15.83 0.07 -4.48
C ILE A 256 15.18 0.98 -5.52
N GLU A 257 14.10 1.70 -5.16
CA GLU A 257 13.46 2.70 -6.02
C GLU A 257 13.15 3.97 -5.19
N LYS A 258 14.16 4.81 -5.04
CA LYS A 258 14.10 5.99 -4.16
C LYS A 258 13.02 7.02 -4.51
N ASN A 259 12.51 7.02 -5.75
CA ASN A 259 11.45 7.92 -6.18
C ASN A 259 10.03 7.33 -5.99
N TYR A 260 9.92 6.05 -5.66
CA TYR A 260 8.62 5.39 -5.51
C TYR A 260 8.01 5.64 -4.13
N SER A 261 6.72 6.02 -4.12
CA SER A 261 5.97 6.38 -2.92
C SER A 261 6.03 5.31 -1.83
N GLN A 262 5.80 4.05 -2.20
CA GLN A 262 5.73 2.95 -1.26
C GLN A 262 7.09 2.61 -0.63
N ASP A 263 8.20 2.71 -1.39
CA ASP A 263 9.55 2.54 -0.85
C ASP A 263 9.88 3.67 0.13
N GLN A 264 9.48 4.91 -0.18
CA GLN A 264 9.68 6.08 0.70
C GLN A 264 8.97 5.92 2.04
N ILE A 265 7.70 5.51 2.06
CA ILE A 265 6.95 5.34 3.32
C ILE A 265 7.43 4.12 4.11
N GLY A 266 7.79 3.02 3.43
CA GLY A 266 8.40 1.87 4.07
C GLY A 266 9.70 2.25 4.80
N ALA A 267 10.57 2.98 4.11
CA ALA A 267 11.82 3.49 4.68
C ALA A 267 11.56 4.45 5.85
N THR A 268 10.64 5.40 5.70
CA THR A 268 10.28 6.37 6.77
C THR A 268 9.86 5.66 8.04
N SER A 269 8.90 4.75 7.94
CA SER A 269 8.34 4.07 9.12
C SER A 269 9.32 3.13 9.80
N LEU A 270 10.19 2.46 9.02
CA LEU A 270 11.22 1.59 9.60
C LEU A 270 12.34 2.40 10.27
N LEU A 271 12.80 3.46 9.63
CA LEU A 271 13.86 4.32 10.17
C LEU A 271 13.44 4.93 11.52
N ALA A 272 12.19 5.41 11.60
CA ALA A 272 11.64 5.94 12.84
C ALA A 272 11.59 4.89 13.96
N ARG A 273 11.15 3.66 13.66
CA ARG A 273 11.11 2.57 14.64
C ARG A 273 12.50 2.18 15.14
N ILE A 274 13.48 2.18 14.25
CA ILE A 274 14.88 1.93 14.61
C ILE A 274 15.39 3.05 15.54
N GLU A 275 15.12 4.30 15.23
CA GLU A 275 15.48 5.44 16.07
C GLU A 275 14.78 5.41 17.45
N PHE A 276 13.47 5.09 17.49
CA PHE A 276 12.72 4.91 18.74
C PHE A 276 13.27 3.76 19.61
N SER A 277 13.94 2.77 19.00
CA SER A 277 14.63 1.70 19.74
C SER A 277 16.00 2.13 20.31
N GLY A 278 16.37 3.41 20.16
CA GLY A 278 17.61 3.98 20.70
C GLY A 278 18.84 3.81 19.81
N VAL A 279 18.66 3.45 18.55
CA VAL A 279 19.74 3.37 17.57
C VAL A 279 19.99 4.72 16.92
N ASP A 280 21.25 5.14 16.85
CA ASP A 280 21.65 6.28 16.06
C ASP A 280 21.51 5.95 14.55
N VAL A 281 20.67 6.71 13.86
CA VAL A 281 20.39 6.53 12.43
C VAL A 281 21.24 7.44 11.54
N ALA A 282 22.11 8.27 12.15
CA ALA A 282 23.03 9.20 11.47
C ALA A 282 22.34 9.99 10.35
N GLY A 283 22.99 10.28 9.22
CA GLY A 283 22.49 11.10 8.10
C GLY A 283 21.39 10.45 7.22
N ARG A 284 20.67 9.41 7.71
CA ARG A 284 19.66 8.69 6.89
C ARG A 284 18.39 9.48 6.68
N TRP A 285 18.00 10.35 7.64
CA TRP A 285 16.88 11.24 7.46
C TRP A 285 17.11 12.25 6.34
N GLU A 286 18.31 12.81 6.26
CA GLU A 286 18.72 13.76 5.22
C GLU A 286 18.77 13.08 3.85
N ASP A 287 19.28 11.82 3.77
CA ASP A 287 19.26 11.08 2.49
C ASP A 287 17.83 10.79 2.03
N LEU A 288 16.94 10.37 2.93
CA LEU A 288 15.54 10.10 2.62
C LEU A 288 14.81 11.38 2.19
N ALA A 289 15.01 12.49 2.91
CA ALA A 289 14.36 13.77 2.63
C ALA A 289 14.70 14.35 1.26
N LYS A 290 15.89 14.11 0.70
CA LYS A 290 16.27 14.50 -0.68
C LYS A 290 15.25 14.02 -1.72
N TYR A 291 14.64 12.87 -1.49
CA TYR A 291 13.66 12.28 -2.41
C TYR A 291 12.24 12.64 -2.03
N ILE A 292 11.93 12.64 -0.73
CA ILE A 292 10.60 13.00 -0.23
C ILE A 292 10.31 14.50 -0.42
N SER A 293 11.32 15.37 -0.49
CA SER A 293 11.11 16.80 -0.75
C SER A 293 10.35 17.07 -2.06
N LYS A 294 10.44 16.18 -3.04
CA LYS A 294 9.63 16.22 -4.27
C LYS A 294 8.13 15.98 -4.03
N ARG A 295 7.77 15.52 -2.82
CA ARG A 295 6.40 15.26 -2.36
C ARG A 295 5.80 16.42 -1.56
N SER A 296 6.42 17.60 -1.58
CA SER A 296 5.99 18.77 -0.79
C SER A 296 4.56 19.26 -1.09
N LYS A 297 3.96 18.81 -2.21
CA LYS A 297 2.57 19.09 -2.60
C LYS A 297 1.71 17.83 -2.73
N ASP A 298 2.22 16.67 -2.32
CA ASP A 298 1.55 15.41 -2.51
C ASP A 298 0.55 15.11 -1.37
N THR A 299 -0.72 15.36 -1.67
CA THR A 299 -1.87 15.01 -0.83
C THR A 299 -2.77 13.97 -1.52
N THR A 300 -2.19 13.10 -2.35
CA THR A 300 -2.92 12.06 -3.10
C THR A 300 -3.43 10.97 -2.17
N ASN A 301 -2.55 10.45 -1.31
CA ASN A 301 -2.88 9.37 -0.37
C ASN A 301 -2.66 9.86 1.07
N PRO A 302 -3.71 9.87 1.92
CA PRO A 302 -3.62 10.37 3.30
C PRO A 302 -2.53 9.68 4.13
N PHE A 303 -2.43 8.36 4.02
CA PHE A 303 -1.47 7.55 4.77
C PHE A 303 -0.03 7.88 4.40
N ASN A 304 0.24 8.02 3.09
CA ASN A 304 1.57 8.38 2.58
C ASN A 304 1.95 9.80 3.00
N THR A 305 1.02 10.75 2.87
CA THR A 305 1.24 12.18 3.18
C THR A 305 1.68 12.40 4.62
N MET A 306 1.08 11.69 5.59
CA MET A 306 1.48 11.77 7.00
C MET A 306 2.94 11.31 7.21
N GLN A 307 3.38 10.30 6.48
CA GLN A 307 4.75 9.79 6.57
C GLN A 307 5.76 10.70 5.87
N TYR A 308 5.38 11.30 4.73
CA TYR A 308 6.22 12.33 4.09
C TYR A 308 6.46 13.50 5.03
N LEU A 309 5.40 13.97 5.70
CA LEU A 309 5.52 15.06 6.69
C LEU A 309 6.48 14.69 7.82
N PHE A 310 6.37 13.47 8.36
CA PHE A 310 7.27 13.01 9.42
C PHE A 310 8.74 13.01 8.96
N ALA A 311 9.03 12.43 7.80
CA ALA A 311 10.39 12.34 7.28
C ALA A 311 11.02 13.70 7.00
N LEU A 312 10.26 14.62 6.38
CA LEU A 312 10.70 15.99 6.12
C LEU A 312 11.00 16.74 7.41
N GLY A 313 10.14 16.58 8.42
CA GLY A 313 10.35 17.23 9.73
C GLY A 313 11.54 16.66 10.50
N LYS A 314 11.78 15.34 10.42
CA LYS A 314 12.95 14.70 11.04
C LYS A 314 14.28 15.17 10.44
N ALA A 315 14.28 15.52 9.17
CA ALA A 315 15.44 16.06 8.45
C ALA A 315 15.53 17.60 8.54
N ASP A 316 14.64 18.28 9.25
CA ASP A 316 14.51 19.74 9.29
C ASP A 316 14.51 20.38 7.88
N HIS A 317 13.76 19.77 6.94
CA HIS A 317 13.76 20.16 5.53
C HIS A 317 12.69 21.22 5.25
N ASP A 318 13.04 22.28 4.51
CA ASP A 318 12.14 23.41 4.18
C ASP A 318 10.78 22.98 3.60
N SER A 319 10.75 21.91 2.81
CA SER A 319 9.52 21.35 2.24
C SER A 319 8.50 20.85 3.28
N PHE A 320 8.88 20.73 4.55
CA PHE A 320 7.96 20.38 5.63
C PHE A 320 6.81 21.38 5.75
N HIS A 321 7.13 22.68 5.74
CA HIS A 321 6.13 23.73 5.88
C HIS A 321 5.22 23.85 4.66
N GLU A 322 5.76 23.61 3.47
CA GLU A 322 4.98 23.57 2.22
C GLU A 322 3.96 22.44 2.28
N LEU A 323 4.40 21.21 2.62
CA LEU A 323 3.51 20.06 2.72
C LEU A 323 2.43 20.25 3.79
N LEU A 324 2.78 20.81 4.95
CA LEU A 324 1.81 21.08 6.00
C LEU A 324 0.74 22.09 5.56
N LEU A 325 1.13 23.09 4.76
CA LEU A 325 0.17 24.04 4.16
C LEU A 325 -0.79 23.32 3.20
N GLU A 326 -0.27 22.44 2.33
CA GLU A 326 -1.10 21.67 1.40
C GLU A 326 -2.06 20.71 2.13
N ILE A 327 -1.64 20.08 3.22
CA ILE A 327 -2.51 19.26 4.09
C ILE A 327 -3.66 20.11 4.64
N ARG A 328 -3.36 21.32 5.14
CA ARG A 328 -4.38 22.26 5.65
C ARG A 328 -5.35 22.71 4.57
N ASN A 329 -4.87 22.92 3.34
CA ASN A 329 -5.69 23.27 2.19
C ASN A 329 -6.59 22.10 1.79
N LYS A 330 -6.05 20.88 1.72
CA LYS A 330 -6.82 19.66 1.39
C LYS A 330 -7.92 19.42 2.43
N ALA A 331 -7.64 19.61 3.71
CA ALA A 331 -8.60 19.45 4.79
C ALA A 331 -9.75 20.48 4.77
N LYS A 332 -9.63 21.57 4.02
CA LYS A 332 -10.71 22.55 3.80
C LYS A 332 -11.54 22.27 2.53
N ASN A 333 -11.08 21.40 1.66
CA ASN A 333 -11.72 21.11 0.38
C ASN A 333 -12.90 20.15 0.54
N LYS A 334 -14.10 20.67 0.65
CA LYS A 334 -15.36 19.91 0.81
C LYS A 334 -15.71 19.02 -0.39
N ASN A 335 -15.07 19.21 -1.53
CA ASN A 335 -15.33 18.43 -2.75
C ASN A 335 -14.55 17.10 -2.79
N THR A 336 -13.66 16.87 -1.85
CA THR A 336 -12.92 15.61 -1.76
C THR A 336 -13.83 14.52 -1.17
N PHE A 337 -13.88 13.33 -1.78
CA PHE A 337 -14.75 12.24 -1.32
C PHE A 337 -14.49 11.82 0.15
N ASN A 338 -13.24 11.92 0.60
CA ASN A 338 -12.81 11.61 1.98
C ASN A 338 -12.56 12.88 2.81
N PHE A 339 -13.35 13.93 2.61
CA PHE A 339 -13.22 15.21 3.31
C PHE A 339 -13.18 15.06 4.85
N SER A 340 -14.07 14.23 5.42
CA SER A 340 -14.11 13.98 6.87
C SER A 340 -12.79 13.36 7.36
N THR A 341 -12.23 12.41 6.64
CA THR A 341 -10.94 11.78 6.96
C THR A 341 -9.81 12.83 6.98
N TRP A 342 -9.75 13.70 5.96
CA TRP A 342 -8.75 14.78 5.92
C TRP A 342 -8.91 15.77 7.07
N THR A 343 -10.14 16.15 7.40
CA THR A 343 -10.41 17.19 8.40
C THR A 343 -10.29 16.68 9.83
N GLU A 344 -10.80 15.48 10.11
CA GLU A 344 -10.98 14.98 11.47
C GLU A 344 -9.92 13.97 11.90
N VAL A 345 -9.17 13.41 10.96
CA VAL A 345 -8.15 12.39 11.22
C VAL A 345 -6.77 12.86 10.77
N VAL A 346 -6.60 13.14 9.48
CA VAL A 346 -5.26 13.40 8.89
C VAL A 346 -4.69 14.72 9.38
N LEU A 347 -5.47 15.81 9.36
CA LEU A 347 -4.98 17.11 9.81
C LEU A 347 -4.59 17.10 11.31
N PRO A 348 -5.42 16.62 12.25
CA PRO A 348 -5.01 16.50 13.65
C PRO A 348 -3.79 15.57 13.83
N ALA A 349 -3.70 14.46 13.09
CA ALA A 349 -2.53 13.57 13.13
C ALA A 349 -1.26 14.29 12.66
N CYS A 350 -1.32 15.05 11.57
CA CYS A 350 -0.19 15.81 11.04
C CYS A 350 0.24 16.93 11.98
N GLU A 351 -0.71 17.63 12.61
CA GLU A 351 -0.40 18.63 13.63
C GLU A 351 0.22 18.00 14.89
N GLY A 352 -0.25 16.80 15.27
CA GLY A 352 0.37 16.01 16.33
C GLY A 352 1.80 15.57 15.95
N ILE A 353 2.03 15.10 14.74
CA ILE A 353 3.37 14.76 14.21
C ILE A 353 4.29 15.99 14.27
N MET A 354 3.81 17.14 13.80
CA MET A 354 4.55 18.40 13.89
C MET A 354 4.92 18.71 15.35
N SER A 355 3.97 18.59 16.28
CA SER A 355 4.21 18.86 17.70
C SER A 355 5.24 17.88 18.30
N HIS A 356 5.22 16.61 17.91
CA HIS A 356 6.23 15.62 18.29
C HIS A 356 7.63 16.04 17.82
N ILE A 357 7.77 16.40 16.53
CA ILE A 357 9.06 16.80 15.93
C ILE A 357 9.65 18.04 16.63
N PHE A 358 8.80 19.00 16.96
CA PHE A 358 9.24 20.23 17.67
C PHE A 358 9.31 20.09 19.20
N GLY A 359 9.25 18.88 19.75
CA GLY A 359 9.37 18.62 21.19
C GLY A 359 8.17 19.04 22.04
N ARG A 360 7.04 19.41 21.42
CA ARG A 360 5.80 19.76 22.11
C ARG A 360 4.97 18.50 22.40
N HIS A 361 5.54 17.60 23.20
CA HIS A 361 5.01 16.24 23.38
C HIS A 361 3.60 16.20 23.98
N SER A 362 3.24 17.07 24.93
CA SER A 362 1.89 17.14 25.49
C SER A 362 0.83 17.53 24.45
N GLU A 363 1.19 18.41 23.53
CA GLU A 363 0.32 18.78 22.40
C GLU A 363 0.16 17.63 21.42
N CYS A 364 1.26 16.92 21.11
CA CYS A 364 1.22 15.71 20.29
C CYS A 364 0.29 14.66 20.89
N VAL A 365 0.40 14.39 22.20
CA VAL A 365 -0.48 13.43 22.89
C VAL A 365 -1.96 13.79 22.69
N THR A 366 -2.31 15.06 22.79
CA THR A 366 -3.70 15.50 22.58
C THR A 366 -4.16 15.36 21.15
N LEU A 367 -3.38 15.87 20.19
CA LEU A 367 -3.78 15.93 18.78
C LEU A 367 -3.78 14.54 18.12
N LEU A 368 -2.66 13.83 18.26
CA LEU A 368 -2.54 12.48 17.68
C LEU A 368 -3.46 11.48 18.39
N GLY A 369 -3.60 11.59 19.74
CA GLY A 369 -4.51 10.73 20.50
C GLY A 369 -5.98 10.85 20.08
N ARG A 370 -6.41 12.02 19.61
CA ARG A 370 -7.76 12.20 19.02
C ARG A 370 -7.92 11.54 17.66
N ALA A 371 -6.86 11.52 16.85
CA ALA A 371 -6.89 10.92 15.51
C ALA A 371 -6.75 9.39 15.52
N LEU A 372 -5.98 8.82 16.45
CA LEU A 372 -5.64 7.39 16.48
C LEU A 372 -6.83 6.43 16.44
N PRO A 373 -7.98 6.64 17.13
CA PRO A 373 -9.11 5.73 17.05
C PRO A 373 -9.70 5.59 15.64
N ARG A 374 -9.49 6.58 14.78
CA ARG A 374 -9.99 6.64 13.40
C ARG A 374 -8.87 6.61 12.36
N ILE A 375 -7.62 6.41 12.76
CA ILE A 375 -6.45 6.46 11.85
C ILE A 375 -6.55 5.44 10.72
N PHE A 376 -7.32 4.36 10.89
CA PHE A 376 -7.57 3.36 9.85
C PHE A 376 -8.25 3.95 8.62
N GLU A 377 -9.04 5.03 8.75
CA GLU A 377 -9.69 5.71 7.63
C GLU A 377 -8.69 6.33 6.63
N ALA A 378 -7.46 6.56 7.07
CA ALA A 378 -6.38 7.02 6.20
C ALA A 378 -5.74 5.87 5.40
N GLY A 379 -6.10 4.62 5.65
CA GLY A 379 -5.52 3.43 5.04
C GLY A 379 -4.33 2.87 5.83
N GLY A 380 -3.55 2.01 5.17
CA GLY A 380 -2.45 1.28 5.78
C GLY A 380 -2.90 0.03 6.56
N SER A 381 -2.02 -0.95 6.71
CA SER A 381 -2.26 -2.15 7.52
C SER A 381 -2.11 -1.87 9.03
N HIS A 382 -2.55 -2.81 9.87
CA HIS A 382 -2.34 -2.72 11.32
C HIS A 382 -0.86 -2.49 11.67
N ALA A 383 0.05 -3.27 11.08
CA ALA A 383 1.49 -3.13 11.29
C ALA A 383 2.04 -1.77 10.82
N GLN A 384 1.50 -1.23 9.74
CA GLN A 384 1.90 0.08 9.23
C GLN A 384 1.37 1.21 10.12
N ARG A 385 0.09 1.19 10.51
CA ARG A 385 -0.54 2.21 11.38
C ARG A 385 0.05 2.24 12.78
N ASP A 386 0.61 1.14 13.25
CA ASP A 386 1.34 1.09 14.52
C ASP A 386 2.46 2.12 14.64
N PHE A 387 3.00 2.57 13.52
CA PHE A 387 3.95 3.69 13.49
C PHE A 387 3.40 4.95 14.20
N PHE A 388 2.15 5.30 13.96
CA PHE A 388 1.53 6.47 14.63
C PHE A 388 1.28 6.21 16.11
N ASN A 389 0.97 4.97 16.50
CA ASN A 389 0.89 4.60 17.91
C ASN A 389 2.26 4.74 18.61
N GLN A 390 3.36 4.43 17.92
CA GLN A 390 4.71 4.58 18.47
C GLN A 390 5.10 6.05 18.63
N ILE A 391 4.74 6.95 17.71
CA ILE A 391 4.92 8.40 17.88
C ILE A 391 4.15 8.90 19.10
N HIS A 392 2.92 8.45 19.28
CA HIS A 392 2.08 8.81 20.43
C HIS A 392 2.67 8.28 21.74
N LEU A 393 3.11 7.03 21.77
CA LEU A 393 3.75 6.42 22.92
C LEU A 393 5.05 7.14 23.34
N ASP A 394 5.92 7.46 22.38
CA ASP A 394 7.14 8.22 22.62
C ASP A 394 6.81 9.61 23.21
N SER A 395 5.76 10.27 22.70
CA SER A 395 5.31 11.54 23.24
C SER A 395 4.71 11.43 24.65
N LEU A 396 3.98 10.36 24.97
CA LEU A 396 3.49 10.09 26.33
C LEU A 396 4.66 9.96 27.32
N ILE A 397 5.68 9.20 26.95
CA ILE A 397 6.87 9.00 27.78
C ILE A 397 7.61 10.34 27.99
N LYS A 398 7.86 11.09 26.92
CA LYS A 398 8.59 12.35 26.95
C LYS A 398 7.83 13.49 27.64
N SER A 399 6.50 13.40 27.71
CA SER A 399 5.66 14.35 28.46
C SER A 399 5.38 13.94 29.91
N GLY A 400 5.93 12.80 30.37
CA GLY A 400 5.75 12.31 31.74
C GLY A 400 4.42 11.60 32.01
N ASN A 401 3.65 11.27 30.97
CA ASN A 401 2.36 10.56 31.07
C ASN A 401 2.57 9.03 31.17
N TYR A 402 3.36 8.58 32.13
CA TYR A 402 3.82 7.18 32.25
C TYR A 402 2.69 6.17 32.44
N SER A 403 1.64 6.51 33.21
CA SER A 403 0.50 5.61 33.42
C SER A 403 -0.24 5.31 32.09
N ALA A 404 -0.44 6.32 31.25
CA ALA A 404 -1.07 6.13 29.96
C ALA A 404 -0.14 5.35 29.00
N ALA A 405 1.18 5.62 29.04
CA ALA A 405 2.16 4.88 28.26
C ALA A 405 2.17 3.38 28.66
N GLN A 406 2.11 3.10 29.97
CA GLN A 406 2.05 1.72 30.48
C GLN A 406 0.78 0.99 30.01
N GLN A 407 -0.39 1.61 30.06
CA GLN A 407 -1.64 1.02 29.59
C GLN A 407 -1.57 0.64 28.10
N ILE A 408 -0.95 1.48 27.27
CA ILE A 408 -0.75 1.17 25.84
C ILE A 408 0.19 -0.03 25.69
N LEU A 409 1.27 -0.11 26.44
CA LEU A 409 2.24 -1.20 26.37
C LEU A 409 1.65 -2.52 26.85
N GLU A 410 0.82 -2.52 27.90
CA GLU A 410 0.16 -3.73 28.41
C GLU A 410 -0.89 -4.32 27.45
N SER A 411 -1.42 -3.50 26.54
CA SER A 411 -2.40 -3.94 25.54
C SER A 411 -1.78 -4.43 24.22
N ARG A 412 -0.47 -4.36 24.07
CA ARG A 412 0.31 -4.76 22.87
C ARG A 412 0.89 -6.14 23.02
#